data_fba102e3371cd9b7f706caef98f670f9
#
_entry.id   fba102e3371cd9b7f706caef98f670f9
#
_cell.length_a   1.000
_cell.length_b   1.000
_cell.length_c   1.000
_cell.angle_alpha   90.00
_cell.angle_beta   90.00
_cell.angle_gamma   90.00
#
_symmetry.space_group_name_H-M   'P 1'
#
loop_
_entity.id
_entity.type
_entity.pdbx_description
1 polymer ?
#
loop_
_entity_poly.entity_id
_entity_poly.type
_entity_poly.pdbx_seq_one_letter_code
_entity_poly.pdbx_strand_id
1 'polypeptide(L)'
;MQTAQLLEQLYSGKTLNKEESAVIFNAIMQGELNNEQIAAMLIALKVRGATIDELSGAVSASLNNAKSFPRPDYPFADIVGTGGDGQNTINISTASAIVAAAMGAKVAKHGNRSVSSKSGASDVLTALGVNVNVTPEQARQALDDIGVCFLFAQQYHSGFKHVAPVRAALKTRTLFNILGPLINPARPTYHLLGVYALELVKTYAETAVALGHQHTFVVHGAGLDEVAVHGETQVAEIKNGKIDYFTLTPEDFGLKTQSLESLRGGEPQENAQYLTALLQGKGKAEHTNAVAANVALLLKLFGHDDLKQNVQNVLAHLVSGKAFETLQHLTKY
;
A
#
# COMPACT_ATOMS: atom_id res chain seq x y z
N MET A 1 -6.08 -33.59 -7.72
CA MET A 1 -6.22 -33.68 -9.20
C MET A 1 -6.34 -32.29 -9.84
N GLN A 2 -7.25 -31.44 -9.41
CA GLN A 2 -7.49 -30.10 -10.01
C GLN A 2 -6.24 -29.20 -10.00
N THR A 3 -5.53 -29.07 -8.88
CA THR A 3 -4.32 -28.22 -8.75
C THR A 3 -3.20 -28.64 -9.70
N ALA A 4 -2.97 -29.94 -9.87
CA ALA A 4 -1.94 -30.44 -10.79
C ALA A 4 -2.26 -30.12 -12.26
N GLN A 5 -3.52 -30.19 -12.66
CA GLN A 5 -3.95 -29.82 -14.01
C GLN A 5 -3.78 -28.32 -14.27
N LEU A 6 -4.10 -27.47 -13.29
CA LEU A 6 -3.94 -26.01 -13.41
C LEU A 6 -2.45 -25.61 -13.43
N LEU A 7 -1.58 -26.30 -12.68
CA LEU A 7 -0.13 -26.11 -12.78
C LEU A 7 0.39 -26.46 -14.17
N GLU A 8 -0.04 -27.57 -14.76
CA GLU A 8 0.34 -27.98 -16.12
C GLU A 8 -0.15 -26.96 -17.17
N GLN A 9 -1.37 -26.42 -16.98
CA GLN A 9 -1.89 -25.32 -17.80
C GLN A 9 -0.95 -24.12 -17.79
N LEU A 10 -0.50 -23.65 -16.61
CA LEU A 10 0.46 -22.57 -16.47
C LEU A 10 1.82 -22.90 -17.09
N TYR A 11 2.33 -24.10 -16.87
CA TYR A 11 3.64 -24.55 -17.40
C TYR A 11 3.65 -24.62 -18.92
N SER A 12 2.48 -24.90 -19.52
CA SER A 12 2.30 -24.83 -20.98
C SER A 12 2.08 -23.41 -21.53
N GLY A 13 2.22 -22.38 -20.69
CA GLY A 13 2.08 -20.97 -21.09
C GLY A 13 0.65 -20.47 -21.19
N LYS A 14 -0.36 -21.28 -20.85
CA LYS A 14 -1.77 -20.87 -20.86
C LYS A 14 -2.11 -20.00 -19.66
N THR A 15 -3.14 -19.17 -19.79
CA THR A 15 -3.67 -18.33 -18.71
C THR A 15 -4.66 -19.10 -17.84
N LEU A 16 -4.83 -18.63 -16.61
CA LEU A 16 -5.89 -19.06 -15.70
C LEU A 16 -6.99 -17.98 -15.64
N ASN A 17 -8.23 -18.38 -15.52
CA ASN A 17 -9.28 -17.48 -15.11
C ASN A 17 -9.18 -17.16 -13.61
N LYS A 18 -10.01 -16.25 -13.11
CA LYS A 18 -9.98 -15.78 -11.72
C LYS A 18 -10.18 -16.91 -10.70
N GLU A 19 -11.13 -17.79 -10.96
CA GLU A 19 -11.48 -18.93 -10.10
C GLU A 19 -10.35 -19.97 -10.07
N GLU A 20 -9.79 -20.30 -11.22
CA GLU A 20 -8.65 -21.22 -11.35
C GLU A 20 -7.39 -20.69 -10.64
N SER A 21 -7.11 -19.39 -10.82
CA SER A 21 -6.04 -18.71 -10.11
C SER A 21 -6.27 -18.75 -8.60
N ALA A 22 -7.49 -18.46 -8.14
CA ALA A 22 -7.81 -18.53 -6.72
C ALA A 22 -7.59 -19.94 -6.14
N VAL A 23 -7.89 -21.00 -6.87
CA VAL A 23 -7.62 -22.39 -6.43
C VAL A 23 -6.13 -22.63 -6.20
N ILE A 24 -5.27 -22.25 -7.14
CA ILE A 24 -3.81 -22.45 -7.00
C ILE A 24 -3.25 -21.61 -5.86
N PHE A 25 -3.65 -20.33 -5.75
CA PHE A 25 -3.16 -19.47 -4.68
C PHE A 25 -3.67 -19.90 -3.31
N ASN A 26 -4.89 -20.45 -3.20
CA ASN A 26 -5.37 -21.10 -1.98
C ASN A 26 -4.48 -22.28 -1.60
N ALA A 27 -4.13 -23.16 -2.54
CA ALA A 27 -3.24 -24.28 -2.29
C ALA A 27 -1.85 -23.82 -1.76
N ILE A 28 -1.33 -22.70 -2.27
CA ILE A 28 -0.11 -22.09 -1.71
C ILE A 28 -0.34 -21.64 -0.26
N MET A 29 -1.43 -20.88 0.00
CA MET A 29 -1.71 -20.34 1.34
C MET A 29 -1.92 -21.44 2.38
N GLN A 30 -2.38 -22.60 1.97
CA GLN A 30 -2.61 -23.77 2.82
C GLN A 30 -1.37 -24.69 2.93
N GLY A 31 -0.31 -24.41 2.16
CA GLY A 31 0.93 -25.18 2.17
C GLY A 31 0.83 -26.54 1.45
N GLU A 32 -0.10 -26.65 0.51
CA GLU A 32 -0.33 -27.88 -0.27
C GLU A 32 0.66 -28.05 -1.44
N LEU A 33 1.34 -26.96 -1.86
CA LEU A 33 2.35 -26.96 -2.91
C LEU A 33 3.76 -27.00 -2.31
N ASN A 34 4.64 -27.77 -2.94
CA ASN A 34 6.06 -27.75 -2.58
C ASN A 34 6.78 -26.53 -3.20
N ASN A 35 8.02 -26.28 -2.76
CA ASN A 35 8.80 -25.12 -3.18
C ASN A 35 9.06 -25.09 -4.69
N GLU A 36 9.28 -26.26 -5.30
CA GLU A 36 9.55 -26.41 -6.74
C GLU A 36 8.32 -26.02 -7.56
N GLN A 37 7.13 -26.45 -7.15
CA GLN A 37 5.86 -26.10 -7.78
C GLN A 37 5.58 -24.60 -7.67
N ILE A 38 5.78 -24.04 -6.47
CA ILE A 38 5.61 -22.58 -6.25
C ILE A 38 6.61 -21.80 -7.11
N ALA A 39 7.89 -22.20 -7.16
CA ALA A 39 8.90 -21.53 -7.96
C ALA A 39 8.56 -21.56 -9.46
N ALA A 40 8.23 -22.75 -9.98
CA ALA A 40 7.87 -22.94 -11.39
C ALA A 40 6.66 -22.07 -11.78
N MET A 41 5.61 -22.07 -10.96
CA MET A 41 4.41 -21.26 -11.15
C MET A 41 4.73 -19.76 -11.17
N LEU A 42 5.48 -19.27 -10.18
CA LEU A 42 5.84 -17.87 -10.08
C LEU A 42 6.69 -17.39 -11.25
N ILE A 43 7.59 -18.23 -11.75
CA ILE A 43 8.41 -17.92 -12.91
C ILE A 43 7.59 -18.00 -14.20
N ALA A 44 6.68 -18.96 -14.35
CA ALA A 44 5.77 -19.04 -15.50
C ALA A 44 4.92 -17.75 -15.61
N LEU A 45 4.30 -17.32 -14.50
CA LEU A 45 3.54 -16.07 -14.43
C LEU A 45 4.40 -14.84 -14.72
N LYS A 46 5.64 -14.81 -14.24
CA LYS A 46 6.56 -13.70 -14.47
C LYS A 46 6.99 -13.58 -15.94
N VAL A 47 7.36 -14.68 -16.56
CA VAL A 47 7.90 -14.68 -17.96
C VAL A 47 6.81 -14.34 -18.97
N ARG A 48 5.61 -14.88 -18.78
CA ARG A 48 4.47 -14.60 -19.64
C ARG A 48 3.82 -13.24 -19.37
N GLY A 49 3.90 -12.76 -18.13
CA GLY A 49 3.07 -11.69 -17.60
C GLY A 49 1.77 -12.25 -17.00
N ALA A 50 1.46 -11.90 -15.75
CA ALA A 50 0.21 -12.28 -15.13
C ALA A 50 -0.96 -11.48 -15.71
N THR A 51 -2.10 -12.13 -15.92
CA THR A 51 -3.33 -11.47 -16.37
C THR A 51 -4.08 -10.81 -15.21
N ILE A 52 -5.07 -9.96 -15.52
CA ILE A 52 -5.95 -9.34 -14.52
C ILE A 52 -6.72 -10.42 -13.73
N ASP A 53 -7.18 -11.49 -14.40
CA ASP A 53 -7.87 -12.60 -13.77
C ASP A 53 -6.95 -13.34 -12.79
N GLU A 54 -5.71 -13.61 -13.20
CA GLU A 54 -4.74 -14.28 -12.35
C GLU A 54 -4.36 -13.46 -11.12
N LEU A 55 -4.18 -12.15 -11.30
CA LEU A 55 -3.92 -11.23 -10.18
C LEU A 55 -5.14 -11.14 -9.26
N SER A 56 -6.35 -11.01 -9.82
CA SER A 56 -7.60 -10.95 -9.05
C SER A 56 -7.87 -12.24 -8.27
N GLY A 57 -7.56 -13.40 -8.84
CA GLY A 57 -7.66 -14.70 -8.17
C GLY A 57 -6.67 -14.83 -7.01
N ALA A 58 -5.42 -14.39 -7.22
CA ALA A 58 -4.39 -14.36 -6.18
C ALA A 58 -4.78 -13.45 -5.00
N VAL A 59 -5.34 -12.25 -5.29
CA VAL A 59 -5.88 -11.32 -4.29
C VAL A 59 -7.02 -11.98 -3.52
N SER A 60 -7.99 -12.56 -4.22
CA SER A 60 -9.14 -13.22 -3.61
C SER A 60 -8.73 -14.35 -2.67
N ALA A 61 -7.79 -15.20 -3.09
CA ALA A 61 -7.24 -16.26 -2.26
C ALA A 61 -6.51 -15.71 -1.02
N SER A 62 -5.70 -14.66 -1.20
CA SER A 62 -4.97 -14.02 -0.09
C SER A 62 -5.91 -13.45 0.96
N LEU A 63 -6.97 -12.74 0.53
CA LEU A 63 -7.97 -12.16 1.43
C LEU A 63 -8.85 -13.20 2.12
N ASN A 64 -9.16 -14.31 1.45
CA ASN A 64 -9.97 -15.39 2.03
C ASN A 64 -9.20 -16.21 3.08
N ASN A 65 -7.88 -16.26 2.98
CA ASN A 65 -7.00 -16.89 3.97
C ASN A 65 -6.44 -15.91 5.01
N ALA A 66 -6.78 -14.63 4.92
CA ALA A 66 -6.33 -13.65 5.88
C ALA A 66 -7.06 -13.80 7.21
N LYS A 67 -6.36 -13.45 8.31
CA LYS A 67 -7.00 -13.30 9.62
C LYS A 67 -8.09 -12.23 9.52
N SER A 68 -9.26 -12.50 10.08
CA SER A 68 -10.39 -11.57 10.02
C SER A 68 -10.08 -10.27 10.76
N PHE A 69 -10.50 -9.14 10.19
CA PHE A 69 -10.52 -7.83 10.83
C PHE A 69 -11.98 -7.41 11.07
N PRO A 70 -12.35 -6.91 12.26
CA PRO A 70 -13.71 -6.45 12.53
C PRO A 70 -13.99 -5.14 11.79
N ARG A 71 -14.45 -5.25 10.53
CA ARG A 71 -14.65 -4.13 9.63
C ARG A 71 -15.70 -3.15 10.16
N PRO A 72 -15.42 -1.82 10.17
CA PRO A 72 -16.42 -0.80 10.51
C PRO A 72 -17.50 -0.66 9.42
N ASP A 73 -18.59 -0.02 9.78
CA ASP A 73 -19.70 0.35 8.88
C ASP A 73 -19.52 1.74 8.24
N TYR A 74 -18.61 2.55 8.76
CA TYR A 74 -18.26 3.85 8.17
C TYR A 74 -17.19 3.71 7.08
N PRO A 75 -17.11 4.69 6.13
CA PRO A 75 -16.05 4.71 5.12
C PRO A 75 -14.66 4.95 5.72
N PHE A 76 -13.67 4.21 5.25
CA PHE A 76 -12.27 4.36 5.63
C PHE A 76 -11.36 4.01 4.46
N ALA A 77 -10.12 4.44 4.54
CA ALA A 77 -9.15 4.30 3.47
C ALA A 77 -7.94 3.43 3.84
N ASP A 78 -7.24 2.95 2.81
CA ASP A 78 -5.82 2.55 2.88
C ASP A 78 -4.97 3.48 2.02
N ILE A 79 -3.75 3.72 2.44
CA ILE A 79 -2.69 4.37 1.67
C ILE A 79 -1.45 3.51 1.72
N VAL A 80 -1.08 2.91 0.60
CA VAL A 80 -0.02 1.90 0.55
C VAL A 80 0.57 1.80 -0.85
N GLY A 81 1.89 1.66 -0.92
CA GLY A 81 2.59 1.35 -2.16
C GLY A 81 3.04 -0.11 -2.24
N THR A 82 3.42 -0.54 -3.43
CA THR A 82 4.04 -1.85 -3.66
C THR A 82 5.39 -1.99 -2.98
N GLY A 83 6.04 -0.86 -2.69
CA GLY A 83 7.46 -0.84 -2.38
C GLY A 83 8.32 -1.22 -3.58
N GLY A 84 9.62 -1.28 -3.36
CA GLY A 84 10.54 -1.80 -4.38
C GLY A 84 10.88 -0.82 -5.50
N ASP A 85 10.60 0.47 -5.35
CA ASP A 85 11.00 1.54 -6.27
C ASP A 85 12.51 1.82 -6.24
N GLY A 86 13.21 1.38 -5.18
CA GLY A 86 14.66 1.52 -5.04
C GLY A 86 15.14 2.90 -4.61
N GLN A 87 14.24 3.83 -4.31
CA GLN A 87 14.60 5.24 -4.05
C GLN A 87 14.97 5.52 -2.60
N ASN A 88 14.60 4.62 -1.67
CA ASN A 88 14.90 4.78 -0.24
C ASN A 88 14.44 6.12 0.34
N THR A 89 13.26 6.57 0.00
CA THR A 89 12.65 7.78 0.55
C THR A 89 12.27 7.60 2.02
N ILE A 90 11.88 8.68 2.70
CA ILE A 90 11.18 8.58 3.98
C ILE A 90 9.90 7.75 3.81
N ASN A 91 9.32 7.29 4.92
CA ASN A 91 8.07 6.50 4.88
C ASN A 91 6.85 7.42 4.65
N ILE A 92 6.70 7.91 3.40
CA ILE A 92 5.71 8.91 2.99
C ILE A 92 4.29 8.43 3.31
N SER A 93 3.90 7.23 2.84
CA SER A 93 2.55 6.71 3.06
C SER A 93 2.24 6.47 4.54
N THR A 94 3.24 6.12 5.38
CA THR A 94 3.06 5.94 6.82
C THR A 94 2.79 7.29 7.52
N ALA A 95 3.57 8.30 7.20
CA ALA A 95 3.34 9.67 7.70
C ALA A 95 1.99 10.20 7.22
N SER A 96 1.65 9.98 5.95
CA SER A 96 0.38 10.40 5.35
C SER A 96 -0.85 9.79 6.04
N ALA A 97 -0.78 8.50 6.43
CA ALA A 97 -1.85 7.85 7.17
C ALA A 97 -2.12 8.52 8.53
N ILE A 98 -1.07 8.85 9.27
CA ILE A 98 -1.18 9.53 10.57
C ILE A 98 -1.71 10.94 10.41
N VAL A 99 -1.21 11.70 9.43
CA VAL A 99 -1.65 13.08 9.16
C VAL A 99 -3.10 13.12 8.71
N ALA A 100 -3.50 12.26 7.79
CA ALA A 100 -4.89 12.18 7.32
C ALA A 100 -5.85 11.84 8.48
N ALA A 101 -5.47 10.93 9.36
CA ALA A 101 -6.25 10.58 10.54
C ALA A 101 -6.39 11.76 11.51
N ALA A 102 -5.31 12.49 11.77
CA ALA A 102 -5.34 13.71 12.59
C ALA A 102 -6.27 14.79 12.00
N MET A 103 -6.48 14.78 10.69
CA MET A 103 -7.42 15.66 9.98
C MET A 103 -8.85 15.11 9.91
N GLY A 104 -9.14 13.96 10.53
CA GLY A 104 -10.47 13.37 10.64
C GLY A 104 -10.80 12.26 9.64
N ALA A 105 -9.91 11.93 8.71
CA ALA A 105 -10.08 10.73 7.89
C ALA A 105 -9.90 9.47 8.73
N LYS A 106 -10.54 8.36 8.31
CA LYS A 106 -10.32 7.05 8.92
C LYS A 106 -9.40 6.23 8.02
N VAL A 107 -8.25 5.78 8.55
CA VAL A 107 -7.21 5.09 7.75
C VAL A 107 -6.79 3.78 8.43
N ALA A 108 -7.11 2.65 7.80
CA ALA A 108 -6.59 1.33 8.19
C ALA A 108 -5.41 0.97 7.29
N LYS A 109 -4.22 1.40 7.68
CA LYS A 109 -3.03 1.22 6.85
C LYS A 109 -2.52 -0.21 6.89
N HIS A 110 -2.54 -0.89 5.73
CA HIS A 110 -1.85 -2.15 5.55
C HIS A 110 -0.37 -1.92 5.25
N GLY A 111 0.51 -2.75 5.79
CA GLY A 111 1.94 -2.61 5.54
C GLY A 111 2.77 -3.76 6.07
N ASN A 112 4.06 -3.76 5.70
CA ASN A 112 4.99 -4.82 6.05
C ASN A 112 6.36 -4.24 6.44
N ARG A 113 7.28 -5.12 6.82
CA ARG A 113 8.71 -4.82 6.90
C ARG A 113 9.27 -4.57 5.51
N SER A 114 10.39 -3.86 5.46
CA SER A 114 11.13 -3.71 4.21
C SER A 114 11.61 -5.06 3.66
N VAL A 115 11.57 -5.19 2.33
CA VAL A 115 12.17 -6.31 1.61
C VAL A 115 13.39 -5.82 0.79
N SER A 116 13.35 -4.60 0.30
CA SER A 116 14.37 -4.03 -0.61
C SER A 116 14.81 -2.63 -0.23
N SER A 117 14.02 -1.86 0.51
CA SER A 117 14.38 -0.54 1.04
C SER A 117 15.04 -0.65 2.42
N LYS A 118 15.58 0.46 2.93
CA LYS A 118 16.22 0.52 4.25
C LYS A 118 15.20 0.46 5.40
N SER A 119 13.98 0.93 5.19
CA SER A 119 12.94 1.04 6.23
C SER A 119 11.56 0.79 5.65
N GLY A 120 10.89 -0.26 6.10
CA GLY A 120 9.48 -0.53 5.81
C GLY A 120 8.54 0.18 6.78
N ALA A 121 7.23 0.12 6.50
CA ALA A 121 6.22 0.78 7.33
C ALA A 121 6.23 0.26 8.77
N SER A 122 6.31 -1.05 8.99
CA SER A 122 6.37 -1.61 10.35
C SER A 122 7.69 -1.31 11.05
N ASP A 123 8.79 -1.18 10.30
CA ASP A 123 10.10 -0.89 10.87
C ASP A 123 10.14 0.52 11.47
N VAL A 124 9.68 1.52 10.72
CA VAL A 124 9.61 2.91 11.20
C VAL A 124 8.58 3.07 12.31
N LEU A 125 7.42 2.41 12.23
CA LEU A 125 6.41 2.47 13.30
C LEU A 125 6.94 1.88 14.61
N THR A 126 7.66 0.76 14.54
CA THR A 126 8.33 0.18 15.72
C THR A 126 9.38 1.14 16.30
N ALA A 127 10.17 1.81 15.43
CA ALA A 127 11.15 2.81 15.88
C ALA A 127 10.49 4.06 16.48
N LEU A 128 9.24 4.36 16.11
CA LEU A 128 8.40 5.41 16.71
C LEU A 128 7.69 4.97 18.01
N GLY A 129 7.90 3.72 18.44
CA GLY A 129 7.30 3.18 19.67
C GLY A 129 5.89 2.61 19.49
N VAL A 130 5.41 2.46 18.26
CA VAL A 130 4.10 1.85 17.98
C VAL A 130 4.21 0.33 18.06
N ASN A 131 3.29 -0.29 18.79
CA ASN A 131 3.15 -1.74 18.81
C ASN A 131 2.45 -2.22 17.53
N VAL A 132 3.20 -2.78 16.61
CA VAL A 132 2.67 -3.30 15.33
C VAL A 132 2.02 -4.70 15.48
N ASN A 133 2.14 -5.32 16.67
CA ASN A 133 1.64 -6.67 16.95
C ASN A 133 0.33 -6.66 17.76
N VAL A 134 -0.51 -5.68 17.55
CA VAL A 134 -1.83 -5.57 18.17
C VAL A 134 -2.83 -6.59 17.63
N THR A 135 -3.82 -6.97 18.44
CA THR A 135 -4.91 -7.84 17.94
C THR A 135 -5.80 -7.09 16.93
N PRO A 136 -6.57 -7.80 16.08
CA PRO A 136 -7.52 -7.15 15.17
C PRO A 136 -8.52 -6.24 15.91
N GLU A 137 -8.94 -6.62 17.11
CA GLU A 137 -9.87 -5.85 17.94
C GLU A 137 -9.22 -4.55 18.44
N GLN A 138 -7.96 -4.62 18.89
CA GLN A 138 -7.19 -3.43 19.31
C GLN A 138 -6.93 -2.50 18.11
N ALA A 139 -6.57 -3.05 16.95
CA ALA A 139 -6.40 -2.28 15.72
C ALA A 139 -7.72 -1.59 15.31
N ARG A 140 -8.85 -2.30 15.44
CA ARG A 140 -10.17 -1.73 15.18
C ARG A 140 -10.49 -0.61 16.17
N GLN A 141 -10.21 -0.80 17.45
CA GLN A 141 -10.43 0.22 18.48
C GLN A 141 -9.58 1.47 18.18
N ALA A 142 -8.29 1.31 17.80
CA ALA A 142 -7.47 2.46 17.39
C ALA A 142 -8.08 3.21 16.20
N LEU A 143 -8.60 2.49 15.19
CA LEU A 143 -9.29 3.11 14.06
C LEU A 143 -10.52 3.90 14.49
N ASP A 144 -11.31 3.38 15.43
CA ASP A 144 -12.49 4.07 15.96
C ASP A 144 -12.11 5.31 16.77
N ASP A 145 -11.16 5.19 17.70
CA ASP A 145 -10.83 6.22 18.67
C ASP A 145 -9.99 7.36 18.08
N ILE A 146 -8.92 7.02 17.35
CA ILE A 146 -7.93 7.99 16.86
C ILE A 146 -7.86 8.11 15.35
N GLY A 147 -8.69 7.38 14.60
CA GLY A 147 -8.78 7.45 13.14
C GLY A 147 -7.71 6.70 12.38
N VAL A 148 -6.74 6.08 13.02
CA VAL A 148 -5.69 5.32 12.34
C VAL A 148 -5.38 4.01 13.06
N CYS A 149 -5.17 2.95 12.28
CA CYS A 149 -4.55 1.71 12.76
C CYS A 149 -3.55 1.18 11.74
N PHE A 150 -2.65 0.32 12.21
CA PHE A 150 -1.70 -0.38 11.35
C PHE A 150 -2.01 -1.88 11.33
N LEU A 151 -2.15 -2.43 10.12
CA LEU A 151 -2.42 -3.84 9.89
C LEU A 151 -1.14 -4.50 9.36
N PHE A 152 -0.43 -5.17 10.27
CA PHE A 152 0.86 -5.78 9.94
C PHE A 152 0.65 -7.04 9.09
N ALA A 153 1.10 -7.03 7.84
CA ALA A 153 0.84 -8.08 6.86
C ALA A 153 1.19 -9.49 7.36
N GLN A 154 2.27 -9.66 8.12
CA GLN A 154 2.68 -10.97 8.63
C GLN A 154 1.71 -11.55 9.67
N GLN A 155 0.96 -10.70 10.38
CA GLN A 155 -0.06 -11.18 11.32
C GLN A 155 -1.35 -11.62 10.63
N TYR A 156 -1.69 -10.96 9.53
CA TYR A 156 -2.95 -11.23 8.83
C TYR A 156 -2.81 -12.30 7.75
N HIS A 157 -1.66 -12.38 7.10
CA HIS A 157 -1.41 -13.27 5.96
C HIS A 157 -0.41 -14.37 6.31
N SER A 158 -0.73 -15.20 7.31
CA SER A 158 0.16 -16.28 7.79
C SER A 158 0.52 -17.31 6.70
N GLY A 159 -0.31 -17.48 5.68
CA GLY A 159 -0.05 -18.38 4.54
C GLY A 159 1.16 -17.97 3.70
N PHE A 160 1.57 -16.70 3.74
CA PHE A 160 2.76 -16.22 3.01
C PHE A 160 4.07 -16.83 3.50
N LYS A 161 4.10 -17.46 4.68
CA LYS A 161 5.24 -18.25 5.18
C LYS A 161 5.64 -19.37 4.22
N HIS A 162 4.69 -19.93 3.47
CA HIS A 162 4.95 -21.01 2.51
C HIS A 162 5.65 -20.51 1.23
N VAL A 163 5.50 -19.22 0.90
CA VAL A 163 6.13 -18.59 -0.27
C VAL A 163 7.47 -17.94 0.08
N ALA A 164 7.67 -17.54 1.31
CA ALA A 164 8.84 -16.78 1.74
C ALA A 164 10.18 -17.45 1.38
N PRO A 165 10.39 -18.76 1.59
CA PRO A 165 11.63 -19.44 1.20
C PRO A 165 11.88 -19.40 -0.31
N VAL A 166 10.82 -19.61 -1.10
CA VAL A 166 10.90 -19.59 -2.56
C VAL A 166 11.28 -18.19 -3.07
N ARG A 167 10.65 -17.15 -2.56
CA ARG A 167 10.98 -15.75 -2.92
C ARG A 167 12.41 -15.40 -2.56
N ALA A 168 12.88 -15.84 -1.39
CA ALA A 168 14.27 -15.63 -0.95
C ALA A 168 15.28 -16.36 -1.88
N ALA A 169 14.95 -17.57 -2.36
CA ALA A 169 15.79 -18.32 -3.27
C ALA A 169 15.80 -17.73 -4.69
N LEU A 170 14.63 -17.31 -5.20
CA LEU A 170 14.50 -16.77 -6.57
C LEU A 170 15.20 -15.42 -6.74
N LYS A 171 15.30 -14.61 -5.70
CA LYS A 171 15.93 -13.26 -5.71
C LYS A 171 15.48 -12.38 -6.88
N THR A 172 14.22 -12.51 -7.28
CA THR A 172 13.61 -11.74 -8.36
C THR A 172 12.21 -11.32 -8.00
N ARG A 173 11.70 -10.25 -8.64
CA ARG A 173 10.31 -9.83 -8.48
C ARG A 173 9.38 -10.89 -9.06
N THR A 174 8.30 -11.15 -8.33
CA THR A 174 7.23 -12.07 -8.70
C THR A 174 5.88 -11.38 -8.48
N LEU A 175 4.77 -12.04 -8.80
CA LEU A 175 3.42 -11.54 -8.54
C LEU A 175 3.23 -11.12 -7.07
N PHE A 176 3.90 -11.78 -6.11
CA PHE A 176 3.83 -11.39 -4.69
C PHE A 176 4.40 -9.99 -4.38
N ASN A 177 5.19 -9.40 -5.27
CA ASN A 177 5.68 -8.03 -5.09
C ASN A 177 4.62 -6.97 -5.39
N ILE A 178 3.56 -7.36 -6.09
CA ILE A 178 2.46 -6.47 -6.47
C ILE A 178 1.13 -6.81 -5.78
N LEU A 179 1.08 -7.80 -4.89
CA LEU A 179 -0.14 -8.14 -4.16
C LEU A 179 -0.42 -7.20 -2.98
N GLY A 180 0.64 -6.72 -2.30
CA GLY A 180 0.54 -6.03 -1.02
C GLY A 180 -0.56 -4.98 -0.91
N PRO A 181 -0.63 -4.00 -1.84
CA PRO A 181 -1.66 -2.95 -1.80
C PRO A 181 -3.09 -3.44 -2.03
N LEU A 182 -3.27 -4.59 -2.65
CA LEU A 182 -4.58 -5.14 -3.02
C LEU A 182 -5.17 -6.09 -1.95
N ILE A 183 -4.40 -6.44 -0.93
CA ILE A 183 -4.78 -7.48 0.05
C ILE A 183 -4.95 -6.95 1.48
N ASN A 184 -5.34 -5.68 1.64
CA ASN A 184 -5.67 -5.15 2.97
C ASN A 184 -6.82 -5.96 3.60
N PRO A 185 -6.58 -6.63 4.76
CA PRO A 185 -7.58 -7.52 5.37
C PRO A 185 -8.83 -6.78 5.87
N ALA A 186 -8.74 -5.46 6.12
CA ALA A 186 -9.89 -4.65 6.50
C ALA A 186 -10.83 -4.35 5.33
N ARG A 187 -10.42 -4.57 4.08
CA ARG A 187 -11.18 -4.28 2.86
C ARG A 187 -11.72 -2.84 2.86
N PRO A 188 -10.85 -1.83 2.82
CA PRO A 188 -11.24 -0.42 2.88
C PRO A 188 -12.24 -0.03 1.79
N THR A 189 -13.00 1.03 2.06
CA THR A 189 -13.90 1.63 1.06
C THR A 189 -13.12 2.39 -0.01
N TYR A 190 -12.03 3.04 0.40
CA TYR A 190 -11.21 3.93 -0.40
C TYR A 190 -9.76 3.47 -0.40
N HIS A 191 -9.06 3.67 -1.53
CA HIS A 191 -7.67 3.25 -1.65
C HIS A 191 -6.85 4.31 -2.38
N LEU A 192 -5.67 4.63 -1.83
CA LEU A 192 -4.59 5.29 -2.56
C LEU A 192 -3.44 4.29 -2.70
N LEU A 193 -3.30 3.73 -3.89
CA LEU A 193 -2.38 2.63 -4.19
C LEU A 193 -1.22 3.12 -5.04
N GLY A 194 0.00 3.02 -4.53
CA GLY A 194 1.20 3.33 -5.28
C GLY A 194 1.81 2.11 -5.97
N VAL A 195 2.34 2.29 -7.18
CA VAL A 195 3.01 1.24 -7.93
C VAL A 195 4.41 1.69 -8.37
N TYR A 196 5.41 0.78 -8.20
CA TYR A 196 6.82 1.09 -8.48
C TYR A 196 7.15 1.26 -9.97
N ALA A 197 6.25 0.89 -10.88
CA ALA A 197 6.47 0.95 -12.31
C ALA A 197 5.23 1.46 -13.05
N LEU A 198 5.45 2.26 -14.08
CA LEU A 198 4.39 2.93 -14.81
C LEU A 198 3.39 1.95 -15.45
N GLU A 199 3.88 0.85 -16.00
CA GLU A 199 3.07 -0.18 -16.63
C GLU A 199 2.08 -0.86 -15.68
N LEU A 200 2.33 -0.80 -14.37
CA LEU A 200 1.44 -1.34 -13.36
C LEU A 200 0.23 -0.46 -13.09
N VAL A 201 0.24 0.81 -13.45
CA VAL A 201 -0.90 1.72 -13.22
C VAL A 201 -2.17 1.16 -13.87
N LYS A 202 -2.08 0.78 -15.14
CA LYS A 202 -3.20 0.17 -15.88
C LYS A 202 -3.61 -1.17 -15.28
N THR A 203 -2.65 -2.06 -15.04
CA THR A 203 -2.90 -3.39 -14.46
C THR A 203 -3.62 -3.30 -13.12
N TYR A 204 -3.20 -2.38 -12.25
CA TYR A 204 -3.83 -2.16 -10.94
C TYR A 204 -5.24 -1.57 -11.08
N ALA A 205 -5.44 -0.60 -11.98
CA ALA A 205 -6.73 0.01 -12.20
C ALA A 205 -7.76 -1.01 -12.68
N GLU A 206 -7.41 -1.83 -13.68
CA GLU A 206 -8.28 -2.90 -14.19
C GLU A 206 -8.52 -3.98 -13.13
N THR A 207 -7.52 -4.33 -12.33
CA THR A 207 -7.66 -5.27 -11.21
C THR A 207 -8.59 -4.70 -10.12
N ALA A 208 -8.46 -3.42 -9.78
CA ALA A 208 -9.34 -2.77 -8.81
C ALA A 208 -10.81 -2.81 -9.25
N VAL A 209 -11.09 -2.60 -10.55
CA VAL A 209 -12.44 -2.78 -11.11
C VAL A 209 -12.90 -4.23 -10.98
N ALA A 210 -12.07 -5.22 -11.34
CA ALA A 210 -12.40 -6.64 -11.27
C ALA A 210 -12.62 -7.13 -9.81
N LEU A 211 -12.03 -6.43 -8.83
CA LEU A 211 -12.22 -6.67 -7.39
C LEU A 211 -13.40 -5.90 -6.80
N GLY A 212 -14.05 -5.01 -7.57
CA GLY A 212 -15.20 -4.23 -7.12
C GLY A 212 -14.85 -3.06 -6.20
N HIS A 213 -13.66 -2.47 -6.33
CA HIS A 213 -13.31 -1.27 -5.59
C HIS A 213 -14.24 -0.12 -5.94
N GLN A 214 -14.71 0.62 -4.93
CA GLN A 214 -15.67 1.71 -5.12
C GLN A 214 -15.02 3.01 -5.57
N HIS A 215 -13.96 3.44 -4.89
CA HIS A 215 -13.17 4.61 -5.23
C HIS A 215 -11.71 4.37 -4.89
N THR A 216 -10.84 4.43 -5.89
CA THR A 216 -9.42 4.12 -5.78
C THR A 216 -8.61 5.06 -6.67
N PHE A 217 -7.53 5.60 -6.15
CA PHE A 217 -6.45 6.16 -6.96
C PHE A 217 -5.31 5.14 -7.05
N VAL A 218 -4.83 4.89 -8.25
CA VAL A 218 -3.57 4.18 -8.51
C VAL A 218 -2.58 5.20 -9.03
N VAL A 219 -1.41 5.30 -8.41
CA VAL A 219 -0.42 6.33 -8.72
C VAL A 219 0.96 5.76 -9.01
N HIS A 220 1.68 6.40 -9.93
CA HIS A 220 3.11 6.22 -10.17
C HIS A 220 3.75 7.60 -10.34
N GLY A 221 4.54 8.04 -9.38
CA GLY A 221 5.10 9.39 -9.33
C GLY A 221 6.57 9.43 -9.75
N ALA A 222 6.87 9.55 -11.06
CA ALA A 222 8.22 9.76 -11.59
C ALA A 222 9.27 8.79 -11.00
N GLY A 223 8.93 7.49 -10.92
CA GLY A 223 9.80 6.43 -10.39
C GLY A 223 9.54 6.08 -8.92
N LEU A 224 8.55 6.70 -8.26
CA LEU A 224 8.08 6.35 -6.92
C LEU A 224 6.73 5.65 -6.97
N ASP A 225 6.46 4.82 -5.98
CA ASP A 225 5.13 4.28 -5.68
C ASP A 225 4.32 5.20 -4.75
N GLU A 226 4.42 6.52 -4.98
CA GLU A 226 3.79 7.60 -4.24
C GLU A 226 3.39 8.75 -5.19
N VAL A 227 2.62 9.74 -4.72
CA VAL A 227 2.48 11.02 -5.41
C VAL A 227 3.82 11.76 -5.38
N ALA A 228 4.33 12.13 -6.54
CA ALA A 228 5.62 12.79 -6.68
C ALA A 228 5.53 14.30 -6.46
N VAL A 229 6.56 14.85 -5.81
CA VAL A 229 6.80 16.31 -5.74
C VAL A 229 8.05 16.71 -6.55
N HIS A 230 8.65 15.76 -7.25
CA HIS A 230 9.87 15.95 -8.07
C HIS A 230 9.61 15.77 -9.58
N GLY A 231 8.38 15.48 -9.97
CA GLY A 231 7.98 15.26 -11.35
C GLY A 231 6.51 14.90 -11.47
N GLU A 232 6.13 14.42 -12.62
CA GLU A 232 4.76 14.03 -12.91
C GLU A 232 4.35 12.76 -12.15
N THR A 233 3.09 12.72 -11.73
CA THR A 233 2.43 11.53 -11.21
C THR A 233 1.39 11.07 -12.21
N GLN A 234 1.55 9.86 -12.73
CA GLN A 234 0.52 9.20 -13.54
C GLN A 234 -0.53 8.62 -12.60
N VAL A 235 -1.78 8.92 -12.88
CA VAL A 235 -2.92 8.56 -12.03
C VAL A 235 -3.96 7.81 -12.84
N ALA A 236 -4.48 6.73 -12.26
CA ALA A 236 -5.74 6.15 -12.65
C ALA A 236 -6.74 6.32 -11.50
N GLU A 237 -7.84 7.00 -11.75
CA GLU A 237 -8.97 7.09 -10.82
C GLU A 237 -10.01 6.04 -11.19
N ILE A 238 -10.30 5.14 -10.26
CA ILE A 238 -11.39 4.17 -10.37
C ILE A 238 -12.54 4.68 -9.52
N LYS A 239 -13.68 4.93 -10.13
CA LYS A 239 -14.89 5.39 -9.42
C LYS A 239 -16.11 4.72 -10.01
N ASN A 240 -16.82 3.94 -9.19
CA ASN A 240 -18.03 3.23 -9.62
C ASN A 240 -17.82 2.38 -10.90
N GLY A 241 -16.70 1.65 -10.97
CA GLY A 241 -16.34 0.77 -12.10
C GLY A 241 -15.83 1.46 -13.36
N LYS A 242 -15.73 2.79 -13.37
CA LYS A 242 -15.09 3.55 -14.47
C LYS A 242 -13.65 3.88 -14.11
N ILE A 243 -12.80 3.93 -15.12
CA ILE A 243 -11.39 4.30 -14.97
C ILE A 243 -11.14 5.56 -15.78
N ASP A 244 -10.61 6.59 -15.13
CA ASP A 244 -10.15 7.83 -15.75
C ASP A 244 -8.63 7.94 -15.54
N TYR A 245 -7.88 8.18 -16.62
CA TYR A 245 -6.43 8.35 -16.58
C TYR A 245 -6.06 9.82 -16.77
N PHE A 246 -5.19 10.32 -15.91
CA PHE A 246 -4.67 11.69 -15.99
C PHE A 246 -3.30 11.80 -15.34
N THR A 247 -2.65 12.94 -15.54
CA THR A 247 -1.36 13.26 -14.94
C THR A 247 -1.54 14.42 -13.97
N LEU A 248 -0.89 14.34 -12.82
CA LEU A 248 -0.73 15.42 -11.86
C LEU A 248 0.73 15.86 -11.78
N THR A 249 0.93 17.14 -11.59
CA THR A 249 2.23 17.76 -11.36
C THR A 249 2.29 18.36 -9.94
N PRO A 250 3.47 18.69 -9.39
CA PRO A 250 3.56 19.39 -8.12
C PRO A 250 2.75 20.70 -8.10
N GLU A 251 2.64 21.40 -9.22
CA GLU A 251 1.90 22.67 -9.39
C GLU A 251 0.37 22.49 -9.23
N ASP A 252 -0.17 21.30 -9.54
CA ASP A 252 -1.58 20.97 -9.30
C ASP A 252 -1.90 20.90 -7.80
N PHE A 253 -0.90 20.63 -6.99
CA PHE A 253 -0.96 20.70 -5.52
C PHE A 253 -0.58 22.07 -4.95
N GLY A 254 -0.26 23.06 -5.80
CA GLY A 254 0.25 24.37 -5.38
C GLY A 254 1.69 24.33 -4.84
N LEU A 255 2.43 23.27 -5.15
CA LEU A 255 3.80 23.06 -4.74
C LEU A 255 4.77 23.37 -5.90
N LYS A 256 6.01 23.70 -5.56
CA LYS A 256 7.11 23.80 -6.54
C LYS A 256 7.75 22.44 -6.70
N THR A 257 8.17 22.13 -7.93
CA THR A 257 8.97 20.94 -8.20
C THR A 257 10.25 20.93 -7.34
N GLN A 258 10.54 19.79 -6.74
CA GLN A 258 11.67 19.55 -5.82
C GLN A 258 12.60 18.50 -6.41
N SER A 259 13.74 18.23 -5.76
CA SER A 259 14.61 17.13 -6.18
C SER A 259 14.21 15.82 -5.51
N LEU A 260 14.30 14.69 -6.21
CA LEU A 260 14.08 13.37 -5.63
C LEU A 260 15.08 13.09 -4.49
N GLU A 261 16.30 13.57 -4.63
CA GLU A 261 17.36 13.42 -3.62
C GLU A 261 16.95 14.00 -2.26
N SER A 262 16.20 15.11 -2.26
CA SER A 262 15.73 15.75 -1.03
C SER A 262 14.72 14.91 -0.22
N LEU A 263 14.12 13.88 -0.84
CA LEU A 263 13.18 12.95 -0.20
C LEU A 263 13.86 11.74 0.45
N ARG A 264 15.17 11.59 0.30
CA ARG A 264 15.88 10.44 0.86
C ARG A 264 15.68 10.30 2.36
N GLY A 265 15.35 9.08 2.74
CA GLY A 265 15.34 8.59 4.10
C GLY A 265 16.60 7.78 4.42
N GLY A 266 16.54 7.06 5.51
CA GLY A 266 17.62 6.23 6.02
C GLY A 266 17.11 4.96 6.69
N GLU A 267 17.86 4.50 7.68
CA GLU A 267 17.48 3.39 8.53
C GLU A 267 16.22 3.72 9.36
N PRO A 268 15.51 2.73 9.95
CA PRO A 268 14.25 2.97 10.66
C PRO A 268 14.33 4.06 11.72
N GLN A 269 15.41 4.14 12.48
CA GLN A 269 15.62 5.14 13.53
C GLN A 269 15.76 6.56 12.96
N GLU A 270 16.46 6.69 11.84
CA GLU A 270 16.61 7.97 11.15
C GLU A 270 15.29 8.45 10.56
N ASN A 271 14.55 7.53 9.91
CA ASN A 271 13.22 7.82 9.40
C ASN A 271 12.25 8.18 10.52
N ALA A 272 12.33 7.52 11.68
CA ALA A 272 11.51 7.86 12.85
C ALA A 272 11.78 9.31 13.33
N GLN A 273 13.04 9.77 13.29
CA GLN A 273 13.39 11.15 13.61
C GLN A 273 12.80 12.13 12.58
N TYR A 274 12.91 11.83 11.28
CA TYR A 274 12.29 12.65 10.22
C TYR A 274 10.78 12.73 10.36
N LEU A 275 10.12 11.62 10.59
CA LEU A 275 8.66 11.59 10.76
C LEU A 275 8.24 12.31 12.04
N THR A 276 8.94 12.13 13.15
CA THR A 276 8.67 12.88 14.39
C THR A 276 8.74 14.37 14.18
N ALA A 277 9.82 14.86 13.56
CA ALA A 277 9.98 16.29 13.26
C ALA A 277 8.87 16.81 12.33
N LEU A 278 8.51 16.02 11.29
CA LEU A 278 7.46 16.37 10.35
C LEU A 278 6.09 16.46 11.04
N LEU A 279 5.74 15.47 11.86
CA LEU A 279 4.46 15.43 12.57
C LEU A 279 4.34 16.54 13.62
N GLN A 280 5.47 17.06 14.12
CA GLN A 280 5.55 18.24 15.00
C GLN A 280 5.55 19.58 14.24
N GLY A 281 5.41 19.58 12.90
CA GLY A 281 5.51 20.78 12.08
C GLY A 281 6.92 21.36 11.97
N LYS A 282 7.94 20.58 12.27
CA LYS A 282 9.38 20.95 12.27
C LYS A 282 10.19 20.15 11.22
N GLY A 283 9.51 19.43 10.33
CA GLY A 283 10.14 18.62 9.28
C GLY A 283 10.81 19.49 8.20
N LYS A 284 11.68 18.83 7.41
CA LYS A 284 12.18 19.44 6.18
C LYS A 284 11.01 19.78 5.26
N ALA A 285 11.07 20.89 4.57
CA ALA A 285 10.00 21.34 3.68
C ALA A 285 9.68 20.30 2.60
N GLU A 286 10.71 19.66 2.05
CA GLU A 286 10.58 18.66 1.00
C GLU A 286 9.83 17.41 1.48
N HIS A 287 10.17 16.91 2.66
CA HIS A 287 9.47 15.77 3.28
C HIS A 287 8.03 16.13 3.60
N THR A 288 7.81 17.33 4.14
CA THR A 288 6.48 17.86 4.49
C THR A 288 5.60 18.00 3.25
N ASN A 289 6.15 18.53 2.15
CA ASN A 289 5.43 18.68 0.89
C ASN A 289 5.07 17.33 0.24
N ALA A 290 5.97 16.35 0.29
CA ALA A 290 5.68 15.01 -0.21
C ALA A 290 4.53 14.35 0.55
N VAL A 291 4.54 14.45 1.89
CA VAL A 291 3.43 13.95 2.71
C VAL A 291 2.15 14.73 2.44
N ALA A 292 2.23 16.08 2.32
CA ALA A 292 1.06 16.91 2.06
C ALA A 292 0.40 16.61 0.71
N ALA A 293 1.16 16.34 -0.35
CA ALA A 293 0.63 15.95 -1.66
C ALA A 293 -0.11 14.61 -1.60
N ASN A 294 0.47 13.61 -0.93
CA ASN A 294 -0.14 12.30 -0.76
C ASN A 294 -1.41 12.36 0.10
N VAL A 295 -1.40 13.12 1.20
CA VAL A 295 -2.60 13.36 2.02
C VAL A 295 -3.67 14.11 1.23
N ALA A 296 -3.29 15.12 0.43
CA ALA A 296 -4.24 15.90 -0.38
C ALA A 296 -5.00 15.02 -1.37
N LEU A 297 -4.30 14.08 -2.05
CA LEU A 297 -4.95 13.13 -2.94
C LEU A 297 -5.79 12.09 -2.17
N LEU A 298 -5.35 11.65 -0.98
CA LEU A 298 -6.15 10.78 -0.12
C LEU A 298 -7.45 11.46 0.34
N LEU A 299 -7.40 12.73 0.74
CA LEU A 299 -8.58 13.49 1.17
C LEU A 299 -9.60 13.70 0.03
N LYS A 300 -9.15 13.70 -1.23
CA LYS A 300 -10.05 13.72 -2.40
C LYS A 300 -10.97 12.50 -2.44
N LEU A 301 -10.55 11.32 -1.95
CA LEU A 301 -11.40 10.14 -1.80
C LEU A 301 -12.56 10.36 -0.81
N PHE A 302 -12.38 11.27 0.15
CA PHE A 302 -13.39 11.65 1.15
C PHE A 302 -14.22 12.87 0.72
N GLY A 303 -14.09 13.34 -0.54
CA GLY A 303 -14.89 14.42 -1.11
C GLY A 303 -14.28 15.81 -1.00
N HIS A 304 -13.01 15.93 -0.63
CA HIS A 304 -12.26 17.18 -0.64
C HIS A 304 -11.56 17.38 -1.99
N ASP A 305 -12.24 17.92 -2.98
CA ASP A 305 -11.78 17.92 -4.37
C ASP A 305 -10.62 18.87 -4.70
N ASP A 306 -10.45 19.96 -3.96
CA ASP A 306 -9.41 20.97 -4.22
C ASP A 306 -8.06 20.55 -3.63
N LEU A 307 -7.17 20.04 -4.48
CA LEU A 307 -5.84 19.57 -4.08
C LEU A 307 -4.97 20.67 -3.47
N LYS A 308 -5.02 21.90 -4.00
CA LYS A 308 -4.24 23.03 -3.47
C LYS A 308 -4.72 23.43 -2.08
N GLN A 309 -6.03 23.52 -1.89
CA GLN A 309 -6.61 23.80 -0.58
C GLN A 309 -6.31 22.66 0.41
N ASN A 310 -6.36 21.41 -0.04
CA ASN A 310 -6.00 20.26 0.81
C ASN A 310 -4.55 20.36 1.29
N VAL A 311 -3.60 20.67 0.41
CA VAL A 311 -2.19 20.88 0.80
C VAL A 311 -2.06 21.98 1.82
N GLN A 312 -2.69 23.15 1.62
CA GLN A 312 -2.65 24.25 2.58
C GLN A 312 -3.20 23.84 3.95
N ASN A 313 -4.31 23.10 3.96
CA ASN A 313 -4.92 22.57 5.18
C ASN A 313 -3.98 21.59 5.90
N VAL A 314 -3.33 20.69 5.16
CA VAL A 314 -2.34 19.74 5.71
C VAL A 314 -1.17 20.49 6.34
N LEU A 315 -0.59 21.45 5.64
CA LEU A 315 0.55 22.23 6.15
C LEU A 315 0.19 23.00 7.42
N ALA A 316 -0.98 23.64 7.45
CA ALA A 316 -1.49 24.33 8.64
C ALA A 316 -1.73 23.36 9.79
N HIS A 317 -2.27 22.15 9.48
CA HIS A 317 -2.53 21.13 10.49
C HIS A 317 -1.26 20.58 11.12
N LEU A 318 -0.20 20.37 10.33
CA LEU A 318 1.10 19.91 10.84
C LEU A 318 1.71 20.91 11.84
N VAL A 319 1.61 22.23 11.55
CA VAL A 319 2.08 23.28 12.47
C VAL A 319 1.32 23.24 13.80
N SER A 320 0.07 22.78 13.84
CA SER A 320 -0.72 22.67 15.09
C SER A 320 -0.22 21.61 16.06
N GLY A 321 0.62 20.66 15.62
CA GLY A 321 1.12 19.53 16.41
C GLY A 321 0.13 18.38 16.62
N LYS A 322 -1.11 18.47 16.15
CA LYS A 322 -2.15 17.44 16.31
C LYS A 322 -1.78 16.12 15.64
N ALA A 323 -1.04 16.16 14.54
CA ALA A 323 -0.55 14.95 13.89
C ALA A 323 0.42 14.16 14.80
N PHE A 324 1.24 14.87 15.56
CA PHE A 324 2.12 14.24 16.56
C PHE A 324 1.34 13.67 17.74
N GLU A 325 0.30 14.36 18.20
CA GLU A 325 -0.60 13.83 19.25
C GLU A 325 -1.28 12.52 18.80
N THR A 326 -1.70 12.44 17.52
CA THR A 326 -2.26 11.21 16.94
C THR A 326 -1.25 10.06 16.98
N LEU A 327 0.02 10.31 16.62
CA LEU A 327 1.09 9.32 16.79
C LEU A 327 1.25 8.90 18.23
N GLN A 328 1.30 9.85 19.19
CA GLN A 328 1.44 9.54 20.60
C GLN A 328 0.26 8.70 21.15
N HIS A 329 -0.95 8.91 20.64
CA HIS A 329 -2.09 8.06 20.98
C HIS A 329 -1.94 6.66 20.37
N LEU A 330 -1.46 6.55 19.12
CA LEU A 330 -1.24 5.26 18.46
C LEU A 330 -0.22 4.39 19.20
N THR A 331 0.76 4.98 19.91
CA THR A 331 1.73 4.22 20.72
C THR A 331 1.13 3.60 21.98
N LYS A 332 -0.11 3.93 22.34
CA LYS A 332 -0.77 3.42 23.56
C LYS A 332 -1.57 2.14 23.33
N TYR A 333 -1.77 1.74 22.10
CA TYR A 333 -2.39 0.48 21.70
C TYR A 333 -1.33 -0.63 21.59
#